data_ebd98833dffdbdc22771feedabad2104
#
_entry.id   ebd98833dffdbdc22771feedabad2104
#
_cell.length_a   1.000
_cell.length_b   1.000
_cell.length_c   1.000
_cell.angle_alpha   90.00
_cell.angle_beta   90.00
_cell.angle_gamma   90.00
#
_symmetry.space_group_name_H-M   'P 1'
#
loop_
_entity.id
_entity.type
_entity.pdbx_description
1 polymer ?
#
loop_
_entity_poly.entity_id
_entity_poly.type
_entity_poly.pdbx_seq_one_letter_code
_entity_poly.pdbx_strand_id
1 'polypeptide(L)'
;MTTAQNLDVTVDGDRIDARLYAPESAELTTEQGYPCIVMAHGLGCTQDSGLHEFATGLATTGTAVITFDYRHFAGSEGSPRQLIDPYKQLDDYRAVISVARATEGIDPARIVLWGVSFSGGHVIELAAEDSSIAGVIALVPSPDGRAAVLKSARSQSPVRLARTNALAIRDAIAGRRRKAPTYLPLVAPPGKIGALTAPGAFESMTTTAGPSWKNSFAARLLLQFAGYRPITKANKVQCPVLVQIGDLDQTAIPEVATDAALQMQARTHHYPCDHFDVFPGQEFYDRTLLDQQRFISDIFQGTPPAPPYRYVTAM
;
A
#
# COMPACT_ATOMS: atom_id res chain seq x y z
N MET A 1 -5.05 24.61 4.73
CA MET A 1 -5.49 23.19 4.55
C MET A 1 -5.71 23.00 3.06
N THR A 2 -4.91 22.17 2.42
CA THR A 2 -5.05 21.86 0.98
C THR A 2 -6.37 21.15 0.76
N THR A 3 -7.28 21.76 0.00
CA THR A 3 -8.59 21.17 -0.28
C THR A 3 -8.42 20.10 -1.34
N ALA A 4 -8.73 18.85 -1.01
CA ALA A 4 -8.68 17.78 -1.99
C ALA A 4 -9.81 17.92 -3.01
N GLN A 5 -9.51 17.71 -4.29
CA GLN A 5 -10.46 17.69 -5.40
C GLN A 5 -10.82 16.24 -5.75
N ASN A 6 -12.11 15.96 -5.94
CA ASN A 6 -12.52 14.64 -6.41
C ASN A 6 -12.12 14.43 -7.88
N LEU A 7 -11.64 13.24 -8.19
CA LEU A 7 -11.35 12.79 -9.55
C LEU A 7 -12.40 11.79 -10.01
N ASP A 8 -12.74 11.84 -11.29
CA ASP A 8 -13.65 10.87 -11.91
C ASP A 8 -12.83 9.68 -12.42
N VAL A 9 -12.92 8.56 -11.70
CA VAL A 9 -12.24 7.31 -12.03
C VAL A 9 -13.27 6.18 -12.03
N THR A 10 -13.32 5.42 -13.10
CA THR A 10 -14.23 4.27 -13.24
C THR A 10 -13.48 3.04 -13.71
N VAL A 11 -13.78 1.89 -13.11
CA VAL A 11 -13.18 0.58 -13.46
C VAL A 11 -14.29 -0.46 -13.55
N ASP A 12 -14.45 -1.10 -14.70
CA ASP A 12 -15.48 -2.10 -14.96
C ASP A 12 -16.94 -1.62 -14.64
N GLY A 13 -17.16 -0.30 -14.74
CA GLY A 13 -18.46 0.34 -14.42
C GLY A 13 -18.64 0.75 -12.96
N ASP A 14 -17.71 0.40 -12.06
CA ASP A 14 -17.72 0.85 -10.66
C ASP A 14 -16.89 2.13 -10.51
N ARG A 15 -17.43 3.14 -9.82
CA ARG A 15 -16.72 4.39 -9.51
C ARG A 15 -15.72 4.18 -8.37
N ILE A 16 -14.51 4.72 -8.55
CA ILE A 16 -13.45 4.80 -7.55
C ILE A 16 -13.53 6.17 -6.83
N ASP A 17 -13.54 6.19 -5.52
CA ASP A 17 -13.37 7.42 -4.73
C ASP A 17 -11.90 7.80 -4.72
N ALA A 18 -11.54 8.74 -5.58
CA ALA A 18 -10.17 9.23 -5.74
C ALA A 18 -10.12 10.74 -5.50
N ARG A 19 -9.04 11.22 -4.87
CA ARG A 19 -8.85 12.61 -4.46
C ARG A 19 -7.49 13.12 -4.87
N LEU A 20 -7.48 14.28 -5.53
CA LEU A 20 -6.28 15.01 -5.93
C LEU A 20 -5.97 16.10 -4.91
N TYR A 21 -4.77 16.08 -4.38
CA TYR A 21 -4.16 17.12 -3.57
C TYR A 21 -3.22 17.92 -4.47
N ALA A 22 -3.47 19.22 -4.59
CA ALA A 22 -2.63 20.11 -5.38
C ALA A 22 -1.25 20.28 -4.72
N PRO A 23 -0.17 20.45 -5.52
CA PRO A 23 1.15 20.77 -4.99
C PRO A 23 1.13 22.10 -4.23
N GLU A 24 1.86 22.19 -3.12
CA GLU A 24 1.94 23.43 -2.32
C GLU A 24 3.09 24.35 -2.75
N SER A 25 3.96 23.91 -3.64
CA SER A 25 5.02 24.72 -4.24
C SER A 25 5.17 24.42 -5.73
N ALA A 26 5.79 25.34 -6.47
CA ALA A 26 6.10 25.17 -7.89
C ALA A 26 7.54 24.66 -8.13
N GLU A 27 8.25 24.26 -7.08
CA GLU A 27 9.69 23.97 -7.12
C GLU A 27 10.03 22.80 -8.09
N LEU A 28 9.13 21.83 -8.20
CA LEU A 28 9.30 20.67 -9.10
C LEU A 28 8.51 20.81 -10.41
N THR A 29 7.91 21.98 -10.69
CA THR A 29 7.13 22.20 -11.91
C THR A 29 8.04 22.26 -13.14
N THR A 30 7.59 21.67 -14.24
CA THR A 30 8.19 21.79 -15.57
C THR A 30 7.18 22.38 -16.55
N GLU A 31 7.57 22.61 -17.81
CA GLU A 31 6.63 23.00 -18.87
C GLU A 31 5.52 21.98 -19.09
N GLN A 32 5.78 20.68 -18.77
CA GLN A 32 4.82 19.58 -18.88
C GLN A 32 3.88 19.48 -17.68
N GLY A 33 4.18 20.15 -16.57
CA GLY A 33 3.39 20.13 -15.35
C GLY A 33 4.16 19.65 -14.11
N TYR A 34 3.39 19.31 -13.07
CA TYR A 34 3.90 18.79 -11.79
C TYR A 34 4.13 17.28 -11.83
N PRO A 35 5.13 16.75 -11.10
CA PRO A 35 5.16 15.33 -10.80
C PRO A 35 3.95 14.94 -9.95
N CYS A 36 3.51 13.67 -10.07
CA CYS A 36 2.37 13.18 -9.33
C CYS A 36 2.68 11.87 -8.61
N ILE A 37 2.27 11.79 -7.34
CA ILE A 37 2.32 10.57 -6.54
C ILE A 37 0.93 9.94 -6.53
N VAL A 38 0.79 8.70 -7.01
CA VAL A 38 -0.43 7.91 -6.86
C VAL A 38 -0.27 7.01 -5.63
N MET A 39 -1.21 7.12 -4.68
CA MET A 39 -1.09 6.57 -3.34
C MET A 39 -2.26 5.67 -2.98
N ALA A 40 -1.98 4.47 -2.46
CA ALA A 40 -2.98 3.54 -1.99
C ALA A 40 -2.65 2.92 -0.62
N HIS A 41 -3.70 2.61 0.13
CA HIS A 41 -3.62 2.01 1.46
C HIS A 41 -3.34 0.50 1.45
N GLY A 42 -2.99 -0.04 2.63
CA GLY A 42 -2.72 -1.45 2.85
C GLY A 42 -3.97 -2.34 2.87
N LEU A 43 -3.78 -3.58 3.31
CA LEU A 43 -4.80 -4.63 3.33
C LEU A 43 -6.08 -4.19 4.05
N GLY A 44 -7.19 -4.06 3.29
CA GLY A 44 -8.51 -3.76 3.82
C GLY A 44 -8.67 -2.42 4.55
N CYS A 45 -7.69 -1.53 4.42
CA CYS A 45 -7.76 -0.15 4.88
C CYS A 45 -8.56 0.76 3.94
N THR A 46 -8.65 2.02 4.29
CA THR A 46 -9.35 3.08 3.58
C THR A 46 -8.49 4.34 3.54
N GLN A 47 -8.68 5.23 2.55
CA GLN A 47 -7.85 6.42 2.40
C GLN A 47 -7.91 7.37 3.61
N ASP A 48 -9.01 7.36 4.38
CA ASP A 48 -9.15 8.12 5.62
C ASP A 48 -8.42 7.49 6.83
N SER A 49 -7.68 6.39 6.61
CA SER A 49 -6.82 5.75 7.61
C SER A 49 -5.36 6.23 7.48
N GLY A 50 -5.15 7.54 7.43
CA GLY A 50 -3.82 8.18 7.46
C GLY A 50 -3.23 8.57 6.10
N LEU A 51 -3.88 8.26 4.95
CA LEU A 51 -3.33 8.71 3.65
C LEU A 51 -3.42 10.22 3.45
N HIS A 52 -4.39 10.89 4.07
CA HIS A 52 -4.53 12.35 3.98
C HIS A 52 -3.27 13.08 4.50
N GLU A 53 -2.76 12.64 5.64
CA GLU A 53 -1.59 13.24 6.28
C GLU A 53 -0.33 12.99 5.44
N PHE A 54 -0.14 11.80 4.90
CA PHE A 54 0.95 11.54 3.95
C PHE A 54 0.80 12.36 2.67
N ALA A 55 -0.41 12.44 2.11
CA ALA A 55 -0.67 13.19 0.88
C ALA A 55 -0.37 14.68 1.05
N THR A 56 -0.85 15.29 2.13
CA THR A 56 -0.58 16.72 2.42
C THR A 56 0.90 16.94 2.70
N GLY A 57 1.55 16.07 3.48
CA GLY A 57 2.98 16.16 3.74
C GLY A 57 3.84 16.01 2.48
N LEU A 58 3.47 15.15 1.53
CA LEU A 58 4.18 14.99 0.26
C LEU A 58 3.87 16.13 -0.72
N ALA A 59 2.67 16.72 -0.69
CA ALA A 59 2.33 17.87 -1.54
C ALA A 59 3.22 19.10 -1.27
N THR A 60 3.80 19.23 -0.06
CA THR A 60 4.75 20.29 0.27
C THR A 60 6.03 20.25 -0.56
N THR A 61 6.39 19.11 -1.13
CA THR A 61 7.57 18.96 -2.02
C THR A 61 7.36 19.55 -3.41
N GLY A 62 6.15 20.03 -3.74
CA GLY A 62 5.80 20.48 -5.09
C GLY A 62 5.30 19.35 -5.99
N THR A 63 4.85 18.24 -5.41
CA THR A 63 4.19 17.15 -6.12
C THR A 63 2.67 17.22 -5.97
N ALA A 64 1.92 16.91 -7.04
CA ALA A 64 0.52 16.54 -6.90
C ALA A 64 0.43 15.15 -6.25
N VAL A 65 -0.60 14.91 -5.45
CA VAL A 65 -0.81 13.59 -4.83
C VAL A 65 -2.23 13.13 -5.09
N ILE A 66 -2.41 11.88 -5.54
CA ILE A 66 -3.72 11.27 -5.70
C ILE A 66 -3.83 10.10 -4.73
N THR A 67 -4.83 10.17 -3.85
CA THR A 67 -5.23 9.04 -3.00
C THR A 67 -6.52 8.42 -3.51
N PHE A 68 -6.76 7.13 -3.24
CA PHE A 68 -8.00 6.49 -3.61
C PHE A 68 -8.35 5.31 -2.70
N ASP A 69 -9.64 4.98 -2.63
CA ASP A 69 -10.12 3.73 -2.09
C ASP A 69 -10.26 2.68 -3.20
N TYR A 70 -9.79 1.46 -2.95
CA TYR A 70 -10.03 0.36 -3.88
C TYR A 70 -11.52 0.06 -4.00
N ARG A 71 -11.94 -0.50 -5.16
CA ARG A 71 -13.31 -1.03 -5.31
C ARG A 71 -13.69 -1.88 -4.11
N HIS A 72 -14.96 -1.89 -3.74
CA HIS A 72 -15.55 -2.60 -2.61
C HIS A 72 -15.28 -1.98 -1.23
N PHE A 73 -14.50 -0.89 -1.14
CA PHE A 73 -14.15 -0.23 0.13
C PHE A 73 -14.67 1.21 0.19
N ALA A 74 -14.94 1.68 1.41
CA ALA A 74 -15.30 3.06 1.75
C ALA A 74 -16.18 3.76 0.71
N GLY A 75 -15.71 4.86 0.13
CA GLY A 75 -16.41 5.68 -0.85
C GLY A 75 -16.46 5.10 -2.26
N SER A 76 -15.59 4.13 -2.60
CA SER A 76 -15.61 3.45 -3.90
C SER A 76 -16.78 2.47 -4.00
N GLU A 77 -17.30 2.30 -5.21
CA GLU A 77 -18.37 1.33 -5.51
C GLU A 77 -17.83 -0.10 -5.55
N GLY A 78 -18.64 -1.02 -6.00
CA GLY A 78 -18.32 -2.44 -6.12
C GLY A 78 -19.08 -3.32 -5.12
N SER A 79 -19.54 -4.46 -5.62
CA SER A 79 -20.28 -5.47 -4.87
C SER A 79 -19.66 -6.85 -5.08
N PRO A 80 -19.57 -7.67 -4.03
CA PRO A 80 -19.93 -7.40 -2.63
C PRO A 80 -18.96 -6.43 -1.94
N ARG A 81 -19.39 -5.78 -0.84
CA ARG A 81 -18.50 -4.90 -0.05
C ARG A 81 -17.43 -5.72 0.66
N GLN A 82 -16.29 -5.07 1.02
CA GLN A 82 -15.15 -5.65 1.74
C GLN A 82 -14.53 -6.86 1.00
N LEU A 83 -14.59 -6.88 -0.31
CA LEU A 83 -13.91 -7.88 -1.14
C LEU A 83 -12.49 -7.39 -1.46
N ILE A 84 -11.50 -8.13 -1.00
CA ILE A 84 -10.10 -7.94 -1.40
C ILE A 84 -9.80 -8.97 -2.48
N ASP A 85 -9.41 -8.47 -3.65
CA ASP A 85 -8.86 -9.26 -4.74
C ASP A 85 -7.60 -8.53 -5.23
N PRO A 86 -6.40 -9.10 -5.05
CA PRO A 86 -5.15 -8.41 -5.39
C PRO A 86 -5.09 -7.94 -6.83
N TYR A 87 -5.61 -8.74 -7.75
CA TYR A 87 -5.54 -8.42 -9.18
C TYR A 87 -6.52 -7.31 -9.56
N LYS A 88 -7.71 -7.28 -8.96
CA LYS A 88 -8.65 -6.17 -9.13
C LYS A 88 -8.11 -4.87 -8.51
N GLN A 89 -7.41 -4.96 -7.39
CA GLN A 89 -6.75 -3.80 -6.79
C GLN A 89 -5.62 -3.25 -7.68
N LEU A 90 -4.90 -4.12 -8.39
CA LEU A 90 -3.95 -3.69 -9.41
C LEU A 90 -4.65 -3.00 -10.58
N ASP A 91 -5.83 -3.47 -11.02
CA ASP A 91 -6.61 -2.81 -12.06
C ASP A 91 -7.13 -1.44 -11.63
N ASP A 92 -7.57 -1.32 -10.37
CA ASP A 92 -7.96 -0.03 -9.78
C ASP A 92 -6.79 0.94 -9.80
N TYR A 93 -5.62 0.48 -9.40
CA TYR A 93 -4.41 1.29 -9.38
C TYR A 93 -4.00 1.75 -10.79
N ARG A 94 -4.04 0.85 -11.79
CA ARG A 94 -3.76 1.18 -13.21
C ARG A 94 -4.71 2.24 -13.74
N ALA A 95 -6.00 2.17 -13.38
CA ALA A 95 -6.99 3.17 -13.78
C ALA A 95 -6.68 4.53 -13.18
N VAL A 96 -6.33 4.59 -11.89
CA VAL A 96 -5.94 5.86 -11.23
C VAL A 96 -4.65 6.42 -11.86
N ILE A 97 -3.65 5.58 -12.18
CA ILE A 97 -2.43 6.02 -12.91
C ILE A 97 -2.80 6.60 -14.28
N SER A 98 -3.73 5.96 -15.00
CA SER A 98 -4.19 6.46 -16.31
C SER A 98 -4.86 7.83 -16.19
N VAL A 99 -5.72 8.02 -15.19
CA VAL A 99 -6.36 9.31 -14.92
C VAL A 99 -5.33 10.35 -14.49
N ALA A 100 -4.35 9.99 -13.64
CA ALA A 100 -3.27 10.89 -13.27
C ALA A 100 -2.53 11.43 -14.50
N ARG A 101 -2.17 10.54 -15.45
CA ARG A 101 -1.49 10.92 -16.69
C ARG A 101 -2.33 11.79 -17.64
N ALA A 102 -3.65 11.71 -17.54
CA ALA A 102 -4.60 12.49 -18.36
C ALA A 102 -5.03 13.79 -17.67
N THR A 103 -4.69 14.00 -16.39
CA THR A 103 -5.08 15.18 -15.62
C THR A 103 -4.24 16.38 -16.02
N GLU A 104 -4.92 17.49 -16.39
CA GLU A 104 -4.27 18.75 -16.73
C GLU A 104 -3.37 19.25 -15.59
N GLY A 105 -2.18 19.72 -15.93
CA GLY A 105 -1.19 20.19 -14.97
C GLY A 105 -0.32 19.10 -14.36
N ILE A 106 -0.57 17.83 -14.62
CA ILE A 106 0.31 16.70 -14.21
C ILE A 106 1.21 16.29 -15.39
N ASP A 107 2.50 16.17 -15.13
CA ASP A 107 3.46 15.62 -16.09
C ASP A 107 3.31 14.08 -16.15
N PRO A 108 2.82 13.51 -17.28
CA PRO A 108 2.55 12.08 -17.38
C PRO A 108 3.80 11.20 -17.31
N ALA A 109 5.00 11.76 -17.53
CA ALA A 109 6.27 11.04 -17.43
C ALA A 109 6.83 11.03 -15.98
N ARG A 110 6.23 11.76 -15.07
CA ARG A 110 6.73 11.93 -13.70
C ARG A 110 5.76 11.39 -12.66
N ILE A 111 5.28 10.17 -12.88
CA ILE A 111 4.37 9.46 -11.96
C ILE A 111 5.19 8.61 -10.99
N VAL A 112 4.99 8.81 -9.70
CA VAL A 112 5.56 8.00 -8.60
C VAL A 112 4.44 7.17 -7.98
N LEU A 113 4.72 5.90 -7.69
CA LEU A 113 3.79 5.02 -6.99
C LEU A 113 4.16 4.97 -5.51
N TRP A 114 3.17 5.10 -4.64
CA TRP A 114 3.31 4.99 -3.21
C TRP A 114 2.38 3.93 -2.64
N GLY A 115 2.92 2.98 -1.92
CA GLY A 115 2.12 1.92 -1.31
C GLY A 115 2.60 1.57 0.08
N VAL A 116 1.66 1.30 1.00
CA VAL A 116 1.94 0.85 2.36
C VAL A 116 1.52 -0.60 2.54
N SER A 117 2.33 -1.41 3.23
CA SER A 117 1.98 -2.78 3.59
C SER A 117 1.63 -3.64 2.35
N PHE A 118 0.39 -4.08 2.21
CA PHE A 118 -0.08 -4.87 1.08
C PHE A 118 0.04 -4.11 -0.24
N SER A 119 -0.31 -2.81 -0.28
CA SER A 119 -0.12 -2.02 -1.50
C SER A 119 1.36 -1.66 -1.75
N GLY A 120 2.23 -1.79 -0.75
CA GLY A 120 3.69 -1.81 -0.97
C GLY A 120 4.12 -2.97 -1.88
N GLY A 121 3.39 -4.09 -1.87
CA GLY A 121 3.53 -5.15 -2.87
C GLY A 121 2.95 -4.74 -4.23
N HIS A 122 1.79 -4.06 -4.27
CA HIS A 122 1.17 -3.62 -5.53
C HIS A 122 2.07 -2.68 -6.33
N VAL A 123 2.72 -1.71 -5.67
CA VAL A 123 3.61 -0.76 -6.38
C VAL A 123 4.85 -1.43 -6.97
N ILE A 124 5.36 -2.50 -6.35
CA ILE A 124 6.43 -3.33 -6.92
C ILE A 124 5.94 -4.04 -8.19
N GLU A 125 4.76 -4.67 -8.12
CA GLU A 125 4.15 -5.36 -9.28
C GLU A 125 3.94 -4.42 -10.45
N LEU A 126 3.35 -3.23 -10.20
CA LEU A 126 3.02 -2.23 -11.21
C LEU A 126 4.27 -1.62 -11.83
N ALA A 127 5.28 -1.27 -11.03
CA ALA A 127 6.53 -0.71 -11.55
C ALA A 127 7.37 -1.75 -12.32
N ALA A 128 7.22 -3.03 -12.02
CA ALA A 128 7.83 -4.11 -12.81
C ALA A 128 7.16 -4.32 -14.18
N GLU A 129 5.91 -3.87 -14.34
CA GLU A 129 5.13 -3.96 -15.59
C GLU A 129 5.18 -2.69 -16.43
N ASP A 130 5.39 -1.53 -15.81
CA ASP A 130 5.39 -0.21 -16.46
C ASP A 130 6.70 0.53 -16.23
N SER A 131 7.60 0.46 -17.20
CA SER A 131 8.91 1.13 -17.16
C SER A 131 8.85 2.66 -17.26
N SER A 132 7.68 3.24 -17.52
CA SER A 132 7.47 4.70 -17.52
C SER A 132 7.15 5.28 -16.13
N ILE A 133 7.08 4.45 -15.09
CA ILE A 133 7.00 4.92 -13.71
C ILE A 133 8.31 5.59 -13.30
N ALA A 134 8.22 6.81 -12.76
CA ALA A 134 9.36 7.64 -12.41
C ALA A 134 10.00 7.25 -11.07
N GLY A 135 9.26 6.61 -10.17
CA GLY A 135 9.77 6.16 -8.87
C GLY A 135 8.75 5.37 -8.07
N VAL A 136 9.22 4.68 -7.04
CA VAL A 136 8.39 3.90 -6.11
C VAL A 136 8.76 4.22 -4.67
N ILE A 137 7.75 4.39 -3.82
CA ILE A 137 7.88 4.41 -2.36
C ILE A 137 7.07 3.25 -1.80
N ALA A 138 7.74 2.31 -1.13
CA ALA A 138 7.13 1.16 -0.48
C ALA A 138 7.36 1.25 1.04
N LEU A 139 6.31 1.63 1.77
CA LEU A 139 6.33 1.78 3.23
C LEU A 139 5.91 0.47 3.89
N VAL A 140 6.75 -0.09 4.75
CA VAL A 140 6.56 -1.39 5.45
C VAL A 140 5.92 -2.46 4.57
N PRO A 141 6.49 -2.76 3.36
CA PRO A 141 5.81 -3.55 2.35
C PRO A 141 5.65 -5.01 2.73
N SER A 142 4.57 -5.63 2.22
CA SER A 142 4.31 -7.07 2.29
C SER A 142 4.33 -7.67 0.87
N PRO A 143 5.53 -7.93 0.28
CA PRO A 143 5.66 -8.27 -1.13
C PRO A 143 5.53 -9.77 -1.44
N ASP A 144 5.30 -10.65 -0.45
CA ASP A 144 5.18 -12.10 -0.64
C ASP A 144 4.06 -12.70 0.21
N GLY A 145 2.90 -12.92 -0.42
CA GLY A 145 1.76 -13.56 0.24
C GLY A 145 2.03 -15.00 0.67
N ARG A 146 2.93 -15.74 -0.01
CA ARG A 146 3.31 -17.10 0.41
C ARG A 146 4.07 -17.08 1.73
N ALA A 147 5.02 -16.16 1.88
CA ALA A 147 5.77 -15.99 3.12
C ALA A 147 4.84 -15.60 4.28
N ALA A 148 3.89 -14.67 4.02
CA ALA A 148 2.89 -14.24 5.01
C ALA A 148 1.97 -15.41 5.45
N VAL A 149 1.49 -16.22 4.52
CA VAL A 149 0.68 -17.43 4.83
C VAL A 149 1.48 -18.44 5.64
N LEU A 150 2.75 -18.68 5.30
CA LEU A 150 3.61 -19.61 6.05
C LEU A 150 3.89 -19.09 7.47
N LYS A 151 4.15 -17.78 7.64
CA LYS A 151 4.30 -17.16 8.98
C LYS A 151 3.03 -17.34 9.80
N SER A 152 1.87 -17.01 9.22
CA SER A 152 0.56 -17.15 9.88
C SER A 152 0.25 -18.60 10.25
N ALA A 153 0.54 -19.58 9.37
CA ALA A 153 0.29 -20.98 9.63
C ALA A 153 1.12 -21.54 10.80
N ARG A 154 2.36 -21.04 10.98
CA ARG A 154 3.22 -21.45 12.11
C ARG A 154 2.72 -20.96 13.47
N SER A 155 1.99 -19.86 13.50
CA SER A 155 1.44 -19.25 14.72
C SER A 155 0.03 -19.74 15.07
N GLN A 156 -0.61 -20.55 14.22
CA GLN A 156 -1.98 -21.02 14.40
C GLN A 156 -2.06 -22.51 14.76
N SER A 157 -3.06 -22.89 15.57
CA SER A 157 -3.35 -24.30 15.78
C SER A 157 -3.92 -24.95 14.51
N PRO A 158 -3.67 -26.26 14.26
CA PRO A 158 -4.20 -26.97 13.10
C PRO A 158 -5.73 -26.87 12.97
N VAL A 159 -6.46 -26.91 14.09
CA VAL A 159 -7.93 -26.80 14.12
C VAL A 159 -8.38 -25.40 13.64
N ARG A 160 -7.68 -24.34 14.08
CA ARG A 160 -7.99 -22.98 13.63
C ARG A 160 -7.71 -22.80 12.15
N LEU A 161 -6.56 -23.29 11.69
CA LEU A 161 -6.19 -23.23 10.27
C LEU A 161 -7.21 -23.97 9.40
N ALA A 162 -7.64 -25.20 9.80
CA ALA A 162 -8.66 -25.94 9.09
C ALA A 162 -10.01 -25.20 9.04
N ARG A 163 -10.42 -24.60 10.18
CA ARG A 163 -11.68 -23.81 10.25
C ARG A 163 -11.62 -22.58 9.36
N THR A 164 -10.53 -21.85 9.38
CA THR A 164 -10.32 -20.63 8.56
C THR A 164 -10.35 -21.00 7.07
N ASN A 165 -9.66 -22.08 6.66
CA ASN A 165 -9.69 -22.57 5.28
C ASN A 165 -11.09 -23.02 4.85
N ALA A 166 -11.85 -23.70 5.71
CA ALA A 166 -13.22 -24.12 5.41
C ALA A 166 -14.13 -22.90 5.16
N LEU A 167 -13.98 -21.82 5.96
CA LEU A 167 -14.71 -20.57 5.75
C LEU A 167 -14.31 -19.89 4.43
N ALA A 168 -13.03 -19.89 4.07
CA ALA A 168 -12.55 -19.35 2.80
C ALA A 168 -13.09 -20.13 1.59
N ILE A 169 -13.11 -21.47 1.66
CA ILE A 169 -13.67 -22.35 0.62
C ILE A 169 -15.18 -22.10 0.49
N ARG A 170 -15.90 -22.05 1.62
CA ARG A 170 -17.34 -21.73 1.63
C ARG A 170 -17.60 -20.39 0.94
N ASP A 171 -16.79 -19.37 1.24
CA ASP A 171 -16.93 -18.06 0.63
C ASP A 171 -16.63 -18.06 -0.86
N ALA A 172 -15.60 -18.79 -1.30
CA ALA A 172 -15.27 -18.94 -2.72
C ALA A 172 -16.41 -19.60 -3.50
N ILE A 173 -17.05 -20.65 -2.92
CA ILE A 173 -18.22 -21.30 -3.52
C ILE A 173 -19.42 -20.32 -3.56
N ALA A 174 -19.65 -19.58 -2.49
CA ALA A 174 -20.70 -18.56 -2.44
C ALA A 174 -20.51 -17.49 -3.53
N GLY A 175 -19.27 -17.02 -3.70
CA GLY A 175 -18.93 -16.05 -4.74
C GLY A 175 -19.19 -16.54 -6.17
N ARG A 176 -18.81 -17.78 -6.49
CA ARG A 176 -19.11 -18.40 -7.81
C ARG A 176 -20.62 -18.49 -8.06
N ARG A 177 -21.42 -18.61 -7.02
CA ARG A 177 -22.89 -18.67 -7.07
C ARG A 177 -23.57 -17.32 -6.90
N ARG A 178 -22.79 -16.20 -6.90
CA ARG A 178 -23.28 -14.83 -6.66
C ARG A 178 -24.09 -14.68 -5.36
N LYS A 179 -23.75 -15.48 -4.34
CA LYS A 179 -24.33 -15.39 -3.00
C LYS A 179 -23.53 -14.47 -2.10
N ALA A 180 -24.14 -14.04 -0.99
CA ALA A 180 -23.51 -13.19 0.02
C ALA A 180 -22.19 -13.79 0.54
N PRO A 181 -21.15 -12.99 0.74
CA PRO A 181 -19.86 -13.45 1.26
C PRO A 181 -19.93 -14.00 2.68
N THR A 182 -18.97 -14.84 3.00
CA THR A 182 -18.60 -15.14 4.37
C THR A 182 -17.50 -14.16 4.78
N TYR A 183 -17.78 -13.30 5.75
CA TYR A 183 -16.83 -12.32 6.25
C TYR A 183 -16.04 -12.85 7.43
N LEU A 184 -14.76 -12.47 7.49
CA LEU A 184 -13.86 -12.66 8.63
C LEU A 184 -13.34 -11.30 9.10
N PRO A 185 -12.96 -11.16 10.38
CA PRO A 185 -12.28 -9.97 10.86
C PRO A 185 -10.95 -9.77 10.12
N LEU A 186 -10.66 -8.52 9.71
CA LEU A 186 -9.37 -8.16 9.13
C LEU A 186 -8.28 -8.24 10.21
N VAL A 187 -8.50 -7.61 11.37
CA VAL A 187 -7.62 -7.71 12.53
C VAL A 187 -8.35 -8.38 13.68
N ALA A 188 -7.62 -9.17 14.46
CA ALA A 188 -8.14 -9.81 15.67
C ALA A 188 -6.99 -10.04 16.68
N PRO A 189 -7.30 -10.11 17.99
CA PRO A 189 -6.29 -10.45 19.00
C PRO A 189 -5.60 -11.78 18.72
N PRO A 190 -4.36 -11.97 19.20
CA PRO A 190 -3.64 -13.23 19.08
C PRO A 190 -4.50 -14.41 19.52
N GLY A 191 -4.49 -15.48 18.75
CA GLY A 191 -5.29 -16.66 19.08
C GLY A 191 -6.74 -16.64 18.59
N LYS A 192 -7.23 -15.56 17.98
CA LYS A 192 -8.55 -15.48 17.32
C LYS A 192 -8.43 -15.69 15.82
N ILE A 193 -9.57 -15.80 15.14
CA ILE A 193 -9.62 -15.83 13.67
C ILE A 193 -9.60 -14.41 13.14
N GLY A 194 -8.69 -14.11 12.24
CA GLY A 194 -8.51 -12.83 11.55
C GLY A 194 -7.42 -12.96 10.50
N ALA A 195 -7.30 -11.99 9.59
CA ALA A 195 -6.21 -11.95 8.63
C ALA A 195 -4.89 -11.55 9.32
N LEU A 196 -4.92 -10.51 10.14
CA LEU A 196 -3.80 -9.99 10.90
C LEU A 196 -4.05 -10.26 12.39
N THR A 197 -3.23 -11.11 13.00
CA THR A 197 -3.37 -11.53 14.40
C THR A 197 -2.05 -11.44 15.16
N ALA A 198 -1.09 -10.65 14.65
CA ALA A 198 0.14 -10.35 15.35
C ALA A 198 -0.15 -9.60 16.68
N PRO A 199 0.69 -9.76 17.71
CA PRO A 199 0.56 -8.95 18.92
C PRO A 199 0.52 -7.45 18.60
N GLY A 200 -0.37 -6.70 19.23
CA GLY A 200 -0.53 -5.26 19.00
C GLY A 200 -1.30 -4.85 17.75
N ALA A 201 -1.39 -5.72 16.72
CA ALA A 201 -2.01 -5.36 15.44
C ALA A 201 -3.49 -4.97 15.56
N PHE A 202 -4.24 -5.62 16.44
CA PHE A 202 -5.65 -5.31 16.66
C PHE A 202 -5.83 -3.92 17.27
N GLU A 203 -5.09 -3.60 18.30
CA GLU A 203 -5.12 -2.32 19.01
C GLU A 203 -4.65 -1.19 18.10
N SER A 204 -3.50 -1.35 17.44
CA SER A 204 -2.92 -0.33 16.58
C SER A 204 -3.81 -0.03 15.37
N MET A 205 -4.31 -1.08 14.68
CA MET A 205 -5.19 -0.88 13.53
C MET A 205 -6.51 -0.21 13.94
N THR A 206 -7.09 -0.58 15.08
CA THR A 206 -8.34 0.01 15.56
C THR A 206 -8.16 1.48 15.94
N THR A 207 -6.97 1.86 16.41
CA THR A 207 -6.64 3.24 16.80
C THR A 207 -6.35 4.13 15.60
N THR A 208 -5.69 3.59 14.56
CA THR A 208 -5.27 4.37 13.38
C THR A 208 -6.30 4.36 12.26
N ALA A 209 -7.28 3.45 12.30
CA ALA A 209 -8.30 3.34 11.27
C ALA A 209 -9.23 4.55 11.21
N GLY A 210 -9.52 5.00 9.98
CA GLY A 210 -10.46 6.07 9.73
C GLY A 210 -11.93 5.65 9.91
N PRO A 211 -12.87 6.62 9.93
CA PRO A 211 -14.28 6.38 10.21
C PRO A 211 -14.99 5.50 9.18
N SER A 212 -14.51 5.41 7.95
CA SER A 212 -15.09 4.56 6.91
C SER A 212 -14.59 3.11 6.95
N TRP A 213 -13.54 2.83 7.73
CA TRP A 213 -12.97 1.51 7.86
C TRP A 213 -13.93 0.50 8.53
N LYS A 214 -13.90 -0.74 8.07
CA LYS A 214 -14.66 -1.85 8.65
C LYS A 214 -13.74 -3.02 8.91
N ASN A 215 -13.72 -3.51 10.14
CA ASN A 215 -12.94 -4.70 10.52
C ASN A 215 -13.55 -5.97 9.93
N SER A 216 -13.56 -6.08 8.60
CA SER A 216 -14.06 -7.27 7.91
C SER A 216 -13.52 -7.37 6.49
N PHE A 217 -13.37 -8.61 5.99
CA PHE A 217 -13.07 -8.91 4.60
C PHE A 217 -13.73 -10.21 4.15
N ALA A 218 -14.00 -10.36 2.86
CA ALA A 218 -14.53 -11.60 2.28
C ALA A 218 -13.46 -12.70 2.35
N ALA A 219 -13.79 -13.82 2.99
CA ALA A 219 -12.83 -14.85 3.40
C ALA A 219 -12.09 -15.53 2.23
N ARG A 220 -12.64 -15.47 1.00
CA ARG A 220 -12.04 -16.06 -0.21
C ARG A 220 -10.66 -15.50 -0.56
N LEU A 221 -10.30 -14.31 -0.10
CA LEU A 221 -8.96 -13.75 -0.21
C LEU A 221 -7.90 -14.75 0.24
N LEU A 222 -8.13 -15.46 1.33
CA LEU A 222 -7.15 -16.38 1.93
C LEU A 222 -6.71 -17.50 0.98
N LEU A 223 -7.55 -17.87 0.00
CA LEU A 223 -7.21 -18.86 -1.02
C LEU A 223 -6.32 -18.30 -2.15
N GLN A 224 -6.33 -17.00 -2.34
CA GLN A 224 -5.56 -16.30 -3.38
C GLN A 224 -4.25 -15.73 -2.84
N PHE A 225 -4.20 -15.43 -1.54
CA PHE A 225 -3.13 -14.65 -0.91
C PHE A 225 -1.74 -15.25 -1.12
N ALA A 226 -1.60 -16.59 -0.95
CA ALA A 226 -0.32 -17.28 -1.15
C ALA A 226 0.19 -17.25 -2.61
N GLY A 227 -0.70 -17.08 -3.58
CA GLY A 227 -0.35 -16.93 -5.01
C GLY A 227 0.10 -15.53 -5.39
N TYR A 228 -0.22 -14.51 -4.59
CA TYR A 228 0.15 -13.13 -4.85
C TYR A 228 1.55 -12.82 -4.30
N ARG A 229 2.53 -12.73 -5.21
CA ARG A 229 3.95 -12.66 -4.87
C ARG A 229 4.71 -11.61 -5.68
N PRO A 230 4.48 -10.32 -5.47
CA PRO A 230 5.19 -9.22 -6.15
C PRO A 230 6.71 -9.34 -6.12
N ILE A 231 7.28 -9.88 -5.05
CA ILE A 231 8.73 -10.10 -4.91
C ILE A 231 9.33 -10.87 -6.10
N THR A 232 8.56 -11.73 -6.76
CA THR A 232 9.04 -12.51 -7.92
C THR A 232 9.28 -11.66 -9.17
N LYS A 233 8.80 -10.41 -9.16
CA LYS A 233 8.99 -9.43 -10.24
C LYS A 233 9.90 -8.26 -9.81
N ALA A 234 10.34 -8.21 -8.56
CA ALA A 234 11.12 -7.10 -8.00
C ALA A 234 12.36 -6.75 -8.84
N ASN A 235 13.07 -7.74 -9.37
CA ASN A 235 14.24 -7.56 -10.22
C ASN A 235 13.95 -6.94 -11.61
N LYS A 236 12.67 -6.73 -11.96
CA LYS A 236 12.25 -6.09 -13.22
C LYS A 236 11.97 -4.59 -13.04
N VAL A 237 11.90 -4.10 -11.81
CA VAL A 237 11.70 -2.68 -11.53
C VAL A 237 12.94 -1.91 -11.99
N GLN A 238 12.74 -0.87 -12.81
CA GLN A 238 13.83 -0.11 -13.44
C GLN A 238 13.96 1.32 -12.91
N CYS A 239 12.93 1.84 -12.26
CA CYS A 239 12.93 3.18 -11.69
C CYS A 239 13.60 3.22 -10.30
N PRO A 240 13.98 4.40 -9.78
CA PRO A 240 14.37 4.57 -8.39
C PRO A 240 13.31 4.07 -7.42
N VAL A 241 13.73 3.37 -6.36
CA VAL A 241 12.83 2.83 -5.33
C VAL A 241 13.33 3.23 -3.95
N LEU A 242 12.40 3.67 -3.08
CA LEU A 242 12.60 3.78 -1.64
C LEU A 242 11.80 2.67 -0.96
N VAL A 243 12.47 1.84 -0.17
CA VAL A 243 11.83 0.86 0.71
C VAL A 243 12.09 1.25 2.17
N GLN A 244 11.02 1.41 2.94
CA GLN A 244 11.08 1.76 4.35
C GLN A 244 10.62 0.55 5.17
N ILE A 245 11.46 0.06 6.08
CA ILE A 245 11.29 -1.22 6.79
C ILE A 245 11.25 -0.96 8.29
N GLY A 246 10.23 -1.45 8.98
CA GLY A 246 10.22 -1.58 10.43
C GLY A 246 10.94 -2.86 10.83
N ASP A 247 12.06 -2.76 11.53
CA ASP A 247 12.89 -3.93 11.91
C ASP A 247 12.18 -4.85 12.93
N LEU A 248 11.22 -4.31 13.68
CA LEU A 248 10.44 -5.04 14.66
C LEU A 248 9.05 -5.43 14.16
N ASP A 249 8.79 -5.27 12.86
CA ASP A 249 7.49 -5.52 12.22
C ASP A 249 7.04 -6.97 12.40
N GLN A 250 5.94 -7.13 13.14
CA GLN A 250 5.32 -8.42 13.39
C GLN A 250 4.21 -8.76 12.39
N THR A 251 3.72 -7.78 11.66
CA THR A 251 2.63 -7.89 10.68
C THR A 251 3.16 -8.25 9.30
N ALA A 252 4.06 -7.46 8.72
CA ALA A 252 4.84 -7.83 7.54
C ALA A 252 6.07 -8.66 7.96
N ILE A 253 6.96 -8.94 7.03
CA ILE A 253 8.17 -9.74 7.30
C ILE A 253 9.37 -8.90 6.84
N PRO A 254 10.13 -8.30 7.79
CA PRO A 254 11.25 -7.41 7.46
C PRO A 254 12.27 -8.05 6.51
N GLU A 255 12.59 -9.33 6.70
CA GLU A 255 13.55 -10.06 5.86
C GLU A 255 13.05 -10.16 4.42
N VAL A 256 11.75 -10.38 4.21
CA VAL A 256 11.16 -10.47 2.86
C VAL A 256 11.09 -9.10 2.19
N ALA A 257 10.83 -8.04 2.96
CA ALA A 257 10.90 -6.67 2.47
C ALA A 257 12.34 -6.29 2.07
N THR A 258 13.33 -6.69 2.87
CA THR A 258 14.76 -6.52 2.58
C THR A 258 15.18 -7.27 1.31
N ASP A 259 14.76 -8.54 1.16
CA ASP A 259 15.04 -9.33 -0.04
C ASP A 259 14.46 -8.66 -1.31
N ALA A 260 13.23 -8.13 -1.23
CA ALA A 260 12.64 -7.40 -2.33
C ALA A 260 13.40 -6.10 -2.65
N ALA A 261 13.82 -5.36 -1.62
CA ALA A 261 14.61 -4.14 -1.77
C ALA A 261 15.96 -4.41 -2.45
N LEU A 262 16.64 -5.49 -2.07
CA LEU A 262 17.91 -5.93 -2.69
C LEU A 262 17.71 -6.26 -4.17
N GLN A 263 16.67 -6.98 -4.54
CA GLN A 263 16.36 -7.33 -5.93
C GLN A 263 16.09 -6.08 -6.80
N MET A 264 15.47 -5.03 -6.22
CA MET A 264 15.20 -3.75 -6.88
C MET A 264 16.39 -2.78 -6.85
N GLN A 265 17.49 -3.11 -6.15
CA GLN A 265 18.58 -2.18 -5.86
C GLN A 265 18.06 -0.88 -5.21
N ALA A 266 17.07 -1.01 -4.33
CA ALA A 266 16.35 0.09 -3.73
C ALA A 266 17.21 0.84 -2.69
N ARG A 267 16.95 2.15 -2.55
CA ARG A 267 17.32 2.87 -1.33
C ARG A 267 16.49 2.29 -0.18
N THR A 268 17.15 1.82 0.88
CA THR A 268 16.49 1.14 1.99
C THR A 268 16.74 1.90 3.28
N HIS A 269 15.66 2.21 4.00
CA HIS A 269 15.71 2.82 5.32
C HIS A 269 15.10 1.87 6.34
N HIS A 270 15.83 1.59 7.41
CA HIS A 270 15.44 0.74 8.52
C HIS A 270 15.08 1.57 9.75
N TYR A 271 13.97 1.24 10.39
CA TYR A 271 13.49 1.91 11.61
C TYR A 271 13.30 0.86 12.71
N PRO A 272 13.75 1.11 13.95
CA PRO A 272 13.59 0.18 15.07
C PRO A 272 12.14 0.23 15.62
N CYS A 273 11.17 -0.10 14.77
CA CYS A 273 9.74 0.03 15.06
C CYS A 273 8.91 -1.14 14.50
N ASP A 274 7.67 -1.28 15.00
CA ASP A 274 6.69 -2.21 14.46
C ASP A 274 5.89 -1.57 13.30
N HIS A 275 5.06 -2.39 12.65
CA HIS A 275 4.30 -2.09 11.44
C HIS A 275 3.49 -0.79 11.47
N PHE A 276 2.84 -0.52 12.60
CA PHE A 276 1.92 0.60 12.73
C PHE A 276 2.59 1.87 13.27
N ASP A 277 3.82 1.81 13.74
CA ASP A 277 4.53 2.95 14.33
C ASP A 277 4.94 4.02 13.29
N VAL A 278 4.79 3.71 12.01
CA VAL A 278 5.07 4.62 10.88
C VAL A 278 3.84 5.43 10.42
N PHE A 279 2.66 5.19 11.03
CA PHE A 279 1.42 5.88 10.65
C PHE A 279 1.28 7.25 11.36
N PRO A 280 0.41 8.15 10.85
CA PRO A 280 0.19 9.46 11.46
C PRO A 280 -0.12 9.39 12.95
N GLY A 281 0.54 10.26 13.72
CA GLY A 281 0.43 10.30 15.17
C GLY A 281 1.26 9.25 15.93
N GLN A 282 2.01 8.40 15.21
CA GLN A 282 2.94 7.43 15.80
C GLN A 282 4.39 7.92 15.74
N GLU A 283 5.27 7.27 16.51
CA GLU A 283 6.63 7.73 16.81
C GLU A 283 7.51 7.95 15.56
N PHE A 284 7.38 7.09 14.54
CA PHE A 284 8.24 7.13 13.35
C PHE A 284 7.61 7.79 12.13
N TYR A 285 6.38 8.32 12.24
CA TYR A 285 5.68 8.95 11.13
C TYR A 285 6.46 10.11 10.51
N ASP A 286 6.86 11.10 11.31
CA ASP A 286 7.56 12.29 10.82
C ASP A 286 8.88 11.93 10.15
N ARG A 287 9.59 10.95 10.70
CA ARG A 287 10.85 10.48 10.15
C ARG A 287 10.65 9.78 8.79
N THR A 288 9.67 8.89 8.68
CA THR A 288 9.39 8.21 7.42
C THR A 288 8.91 9.18 6.35
N LEU A 289 8.06 10.15 6.69
CA LEU A 289 7.61 11.20 5.78
C LEU A 289 8.79 12.07 5.29
N LEU A 290 9.67 12.51 6.19
CA LEU A 290 10.85 13.29 5.81
C LEU A 290 11.76 12.54 4.83
N ASP A 291 11.98 11.25 5.04
CA ASP A 291 12.80 10.43 4.15
C ASP A 291 12.13 10.23 2.78
N GLN A 292 10.79 10.18 2.70
CA GLN A 292 10.02 10.18 1.45
C GLN A 292 10.13 11.51 0.72
N GLN A 293 10.00 12.64 1.42
CA GLN A 293 10.15 13.99 0.85
C GLN A 293 11.54 14.16 0.24
N ARG A 294 12.60 13.73 0.94
CA ARG A 294 13.98 13.75 0.42
C ARG A 294 14.13 12.89 -0.83
N PHE A 295 13.56 11.67 -0.81
CA PHE A 295 13.59 10.80 -1.97
C PHE A 295 12.93 11.44 -3.20
N ILE A 296 11.76 12.07 -3.03
CA ILE A 296 11.06 12.79 -4.11
C ILE A 296 11.92 13.94 -4.65
N SER A 297 12.51 14.74 -3.77
CA SER A 297 13.40 15.83 -4.19
C SER A 297 14.61 15.31 -4.96
N ASP A 298 15.24 14.25 -4.48
CA ASP A 298 16.42 13.64 -5.12
C ASP A 298 16.13 13.14 -6.54
N ILE A 299 15.02 12.42 -6.76
CA ILE A 299 14.70 11.86 -8.07
C ILE A 299 14.30 12.93 -9.11
N PHE A 300 13.76 14.07 -8.68
CA PHE A 300 13.28 15.11 -9.60
C PHE A 300 14.22 16.33 -9.72
N GLN A 301 15.11 16.55 -8.75
CA GLN A 301 16.13 17.62 -8.83
C GLN A 301 17.49 17.10 -9.31
N GLY A 302 17.64 15.80 -9.57
CA GLY A 302 18.86 15.23 -10.13
C GLY A 302 20.00 15.11 -9.15
N THR A 303 19.73 15.09 -7.84
CA THR A 303 20.75 14.76 -6.84
C THR A 303 21.12 13.28 -7.00
N PRO A 304 22.41 12.91 -7.20
CA PRO A 304 22.79 11.51 -7.34
C PRO A 304 22.28 10.72 -6.14
N PRO A 305 21.66 9.54 -6.34
CA PRO A 305 21.21 8.72 -5.23
C PRO A 305 22.40 8.45 -4.31
N ALA A 306 22.24 8.68 -3.00
CA ALA A 306 23.20 8.25 -2.02
C ALA A 306 23.46 6.74 -2.21
N PRO A 307 24.73 6.27 -2.09
CA PRO A 307 25.05 4.87 -2.33
C PRO A 307 24.15 3.96 -1.49
N PRO A 308 23.72 2.81 -2.05
CA PRO A 308 22.93 1.84 -1.31
C PRO A 308 23.74 1.41 -0.08
N TYR A 309 23.15 1.48 1.10
CA TYR A 309 23.67 1.12 2.43
C TYR A 309 24.49 2.19 3.16
N ARG A 310 23.85 2.88 4.08
CA ARG A 310 24.44 3.24 5.37
C ARG A 310 23.59 2.60 6.47
N TYR A 311 24.16 1.59 7.12
CA TYR A 311 23.73 1.25 8.47
C TYR A 311 24.08 2.44 9.36
N VAL A 312 23.10 3.19 9.80
CA VAL A 312 23.26 4.10 10.93
C VAL A 312 23.02 3.25 12.18
N THR A 313 24.10 2.69 12.71
CA THR A 313 24.09 2.19 14.09
C THR A 313 23.74 3.35 14.98
N ALA A 314 22.64 3.21 15.76
CA ALA A 314 22.34 4.11 16.86
C ALA A 314 23.55 4.12 17.81
N MET A 315 24.11 5.32 18.10
CA MET A 315 24.94 5.58 19.25
C MET A 315 24.04 5.92 20.43
#